data_285be43a2eb620fd992a8a802663d54d
#
_entry.id   285be43a2eb620fd992a8a802663d54d
#
_cell.length_a   1.000
_cell.length_b   1.000
_cell.length_c   1.000
_cell.angle_alpha   90.00
_cell.angle_beta   90.00
_cell.angle_gamma   90.00
#
_symmetry.space_group_name_H-M   'P 1'
#
loop_
_entity.id
_entity.type
_entity.pdbx_description
1 polymer ?
#
loop_
_entity_poly.entity_id
_entity_poly.type
_entity_poly.pdbx_seq_one_letter_code
_entity_poly.pdbx_strand_id
1 'polypeptide(L)'
;IKLTKHNVEVLRPNNVDDCNQIFARDLGFVISNMFFLSNIVPNRQDEIEGIKEILNHLNVGVIKLPEFMHIEGGDIIVHNDKVFIGTYSEEDYPSLITARTNNESIDYLKRIINNKEIISMFFSLIFLINFHSRFC
;
A
#
# COMPACT_ATOMS: atom_id res chain seq x y z
N ILE A 1 9.56 -8.38 21.96
CA ILE A 1 9.13 -7.36 20.97
C ILE A 1 8.08 -6.47 21.63
N LYS A 2 8.11 -5.14 21.40
CA LYS A 2 7.18 -4.21 22.08
C LYS A 2 5.71 -4.53 21.78
N LEU A 3 5.38 -4.91 20.53
CA LEU A 3 4.01 -5.17 20.09
C LEU A 3 3.36 -6.36 20.81
N THR A 4 4.11 -7.42 21.08
CA THR A 4 3.58 -8.61 21.77
C THR A 4 3.17 -8.32 23.23
N LYS A 5 3.75 -7.27 23.84
CA LYS A 5 3.34 -6.80 25.18
C LYS A 5 1.95 -6.15 25.17
N HIS A 6 1.43 -5.80 24.01
CA HIS A 6 0.09 -5.21 23.82
C HIS A 6 -0.88 -6.20 23.16
N ASN A 7 -0.63 -7.50 23.28
CA ASN A 7 -1.43 -8.58 22.69
C ASN A 7 -1.54 -8.49 21.14
N VAL A 8 -0.52 -7.93 20.50
CA VAL A 8 -0.42 -7.91 19.04
C VAL A 8 0.43 -9.10 18.61
N GLU A 9 -0.16 -10.01 17.85
CA GLU A 9 0.57 -11.09 17.19
C GLU A 9 1.42 -10.52 16.08
N VAL A 10 2.69 -10.90 16.01
CA VAL A 10 3.63 -10.46 14.99
C VAL A 10 4.00 -11.66 14.12
N LEU A 11 3.46 -11.70 12.93
CA LEU A 11 3.81 -12.68 11.92
C LEU A 11 4.97 -12.13 11.07
N ARG A 12 5.89 -13.00 10.70
CA ARG A 12 7.04 -12.64 9.88
C ARG A 12 6.96 -13.36 8.55
N PRO A 13 7.18 -12.65 7.43
CA PRO A 13 7.27 -13.31 6.13
C PRO A 13 8.47 -14.24 6.08
N ASN A 14 8.41 -15.24 5.21
CA ASN A 14 9.57 -16.06 4.88
C ASN A 14 10.61 -15.21 4.16
N ASN A 15 11.88 -15.53 4.38
CA ASN A 15 12.94 -14.90 3.61
C ASN A 15 12.87 -15.39 2.16
N VAL A 16 12.98 -14.46 1.24
CA VAL A 16 13.10 -14.70 -0.20
C VAL A 16 14.49 -14.24 -0.61
N ASP A 17 15.25 -15.10 -1.25
CA ASP A 17 16.61 -14.80 -1.68
C ASP A 17 16.62 -13.61 -2.64
N ASP A 18 17.65 -12.80 -2.56
CA ASP A 18 17.87 -11.60 -3.39
C ASP A 18 16.78 -10.51 -3.28
N CYS A 19 15.87 -10.63 -2.29
CA CYS A 19 14.80 -9.65 -2.04
C CYS A 19 15.09 -8.77 -0.83
N ASN A 20 14.77 -7.48 -0.98
CA ASN A 20 14.80 -6.53 0.13
C ASN A 20 13.42 -6.44 0.80
N GLN A 21 13.17 -7.26 1.81
CA GLN A 21 11.86 -7.38 2.48
C GLN A 21 11.67 -6.39 3.64
N ILE A 22 12.37 -5.26 3.66
CA ILE A 22 12.30 -4.27 4.74
C ILE A 22 10.91 -3.60 4.76
N PHE A 23 10.32 -3.36 3.60
CA PHE A 23 9.05 -2.65 3.46
C PHE A 23 7.87 -3.62 3.29
N ALA A 24 7.71 -4.56 4.23
CA ALA A 24 6.63 -5.55 4.19
C ALA A 24 5.21 -4.92 4.08
N ARG A 25 5.03 -3.68 4.54
CA ARG A 25 3.77 -2.94 4.43
C ARG A 25 3.35 -2.69 2.98
N ASP A 26 4.29 -2.58 2.04
CA ASP A 26 3.98 -2.30 0.64
C ASP A 26 3.33 -3.49 -0.06
N LEU A 27 3.50 -4.72 0.48
CA LEU A 27 3.03 -5.96 -0.13
C LEU A 27 1.51 -6.12 -0.12
N GLY A 28 0.81 -5.37 0.73
CA GLY A 28 -0.63 -5.41 0.80
C GLY A 28 -1.19 -4.58 1.95
N PHE A 29 -2.50 -4.49 1.98
CA PHE A 29 -3.23 -3.73 2.99
C PHE A 29 -4.57 -4.38 3.31
N VAL A 30 -5.12 -4.06 4.48
CA VAL A 30 -6.41 -4.58 4.91
C VAL A 30 -7.43 -3.44 4.91
N ILE A 31 -8.56 -3.66 4.23
CA ILE A 31 -9.74 -2.82 4.37
C ILE A 31 -10.90 -3.72 4.78
N SER A 32 -11.56 -3.36 5.88
CA SER A 32 -12.55 -4.23 6.54
C SER A 32 -11.93 -5.59 6.90
N ASN A 33 -12.44 -6.70 6.38
CA ASN A 33 -11.93 -8.05 6.66
C ASN A 33 -11.26 -8.70 5.43
N MET A 34 -10.85 -7.88 4.45
CA MET A 34 -10.25 -8.35 3.21
C MET A 34 -8.81 -7.86 3.11
N PHE A 35 -7.90 -8.74 2.75
CA PHE A 35 -6.53 -8.41 2.42
C PHE A 35 -6.42 -8.15 0.90
N PHE A 36 -5.99 -6.96 0.55
CA PHE A 36 -5.71 -6.58 -0.83
C PHE A 36 -4.23 -6.80 -1.10
N LEU A 37 -3.93 -7.71 -2.02
CA LEU A 37 -2.56 -7.96 -2.44
C LEU A 37 -2.13 -6.88 -3.41
N SER A 38 -1.06 -6.18 -3.08
CA SER A 38 -0.53 -5.07 -3.88
C SER A 38 0.06 -5.54 -5.22
N ASN A 39 -0.11 -4.72 -6.25
CA ASN A 39 0.72 -4.79 -7.46
C ASN A 39 1.87 -3.79 -7.30
N ILE A 40 2.90 -4.23 -6.62
CA ILE A 40 4.10 -3.45 -6.36
C ILE A 40 4.98 -3.32 -7.60
N VAL A 41 6.00 -2.46 -7.53
CA VAL A 41 6.95 -2.30 -8.65
C VAL A 41 7.58 -3.64 -9.06
N PRO A 42 7.84 -3.86 -10.36
CA PRO A 42 8.25 -5.17 -10.88
C PRO A 42 9.48 -5.78 -10.21
N ASN A 43 10.46 -4.96 -9.86
CA ASN A 43 11.71 -5.41 -9.21
C ASN A 43 11.54 -5.85 -7.75
N ARG A 44 10.33 -5.77 -7.20
CA ARG A 44 10.00 -6.20 -5.83
C ARG A 44 8.91 -7.26 -5.78
N GLN A 45 8.37 -7.69 -6.91
CA GLN A 45 7.23 -8.62 -6.94
C GLN A 45 7.52 -9.96 -6.27
N ASP A 46 8.76 -10.43 -6.31
CA ASP A 46 9.15 -11.69 -5.68
C ASP A 46 9.02 -11.64 -4.14
N GLU A 47 9.02 -10.46 -3.53
CA GLU A 47 8.77 -10.29 -2.10
C GLU A 47 7.40 -10.82 -1.66
N ILE A 48 6.41 -10.86 -2.57
CA ILE A 48 5.07 -11.37 -2.33
C ILE A 48 5.08 -12.85 -1.95
N GLU A 49 6.05 -13.62 -2.46
CA GLU A 49 6.18 -15.04 -2.12
C GLU A 49 6.36 -15.24 -0.61
N GLY A 50 7.09 -14.33 0.03
CA GLY A 50 7.35 -14.40 1.46
C GLY A 50 6.11 -14.32 2.36
N ILE A 51 5.02 -13.69 1.90
CA ILE A 51 3.79 -13.55 2.71
C ILE A 51 2.71 -14.60 2.40
N LYS A 52 2.88 -15.41 1.37
CA LYS A 52 1.84 -16.39 0.94
C LYS A 52 1.45 -17.36 2.04
N GLU A 53 2.42 -17.92 2.74
CA GLU A 53 2.14 -18.87 3.82
C GLU A 53 1.39 -18.19 4.97
N ILE A 54 1.73 -16.95 5.30
CA ILE A 54 1.03 -16.17 6.33
C ILE A 54 -0.43 -15.97 5.94
N LEU A 55 -0.71 -15.57 4.71
CA LEU A 55 -2.06 -15.35 4.22
C LEU A 55 -2.91 -16.64 4.24
N ASN A 56 -2.30 -17.76 3.88
CA ASN A 56 -2.93 -19.08 3.96
C ASN A 56 -3.23 -19.48 5.42
N HIS A 57 -2.28 -19.21 6.32
CA HIS A 57 -2.44 -19.52 7.75
C HIS A 57 -3.57 -18.70 8.39
N LEU A 58 -3.66 -17.42 8.07
CA LEU A 58 -4.66 -16.51 8.61
C LEU A 58 -6.07 -16.79 8.07
N ASN A 59 -6.20 -17.56 7.00
CA ASN A 59 -7.48 -17.84 6.34
C ASN A 59 -8.32 -16.57 6.06
N VAL A 60 -7.66 -15.50 5.65
CA VAL A 60 -8.30 -14.23 5.29
C VAL A 60 -8.68 -14.22 3.81
N GLY A 61 -9.76 -13.52 3.48
CA GLY A 61 -10.10 -13.28 2.07
C GLY A 61 -9.03 -12.44 1.41
N VAL A 62 -8.38 -12.98 0.38
CA VAL A 62 -7.35 -12.28 -0.41
C VAL A 62 -7.94 -11.81 -1.73
N ILE A 63 -7.86 -10.51 -1.98
CA ILE A 63 -8.24 -9.90 -3.25
C ILE A 63 -6.97 -9.63 -4.04
N LYS A 64 -6.84 -10.28 -5.19
CA LYS A 64 -5.83 -9.96 -6.19
C LYS A 64 -6.35 -8.83 -7.06
N LEU A 65 -5.56 -7.80 -7.22
CA LEU A 65 -5.93 -6.66 -8.05
C LEU A 65 -5.57 -6.92 -9.52
N PRO A 66 -6.33 -6.36 -10.48
CA PRO A 66 -5.97 -6.41 -11.90
C PRO A 66 -4.56 -5.85 -12.16
N GLU A 67 -3.85 -6.40 -13.15
CA GLU A 67 -2.44 -6.05 -13.43
C GLU A 67 -2.22 -4.57 -13.76
N PHE A 68 -3.20 -3.91 -14.37
CA PHE A 68 -3.10 -2.47 -14.69
C PHE A 68 -3.18 -1.55 -13.46
N MET A 69 -3.56 -2.10 -12.30
CA MET A 69 -3.66 -1.35 -11.06
C MET A 69 -2.33 -1.39 -10.32
N HIS A 70 -1.69 -0.24 -10.24
CA HIS A 70 -0.53 -0.04 -9.39
C HIS A 70 -0.98 0.53 -8.06
N ILE A 71 -0.74 -0.22 -6.99
CA ILE A 71 -1.09 0.17 -5.63
C ILE A 71 -0.15 -0.50 -4.64
N GLU A 72 0.34 0.26 -3.69
CA GLU A 72 1.19 -0.24 -2.61
C GLU A 72 0.53 0.04 -1.26
N GLY A 73 0.63 -0.91 -0.34
CA GLY A 73 0.09 -0.74 1.01
C GLY A 73 0.71 0.41 1.79
N GLY A 74 1.93 0.83 1.40
CA GLY A 74 2.62 2.00 1.93
C GLY A 74 1.88 3.31 1.68
N ASP A 75 1.13 3.39 0.59
CA ASP A 75 0.34 4.57 0.21
C ASP A 75 -1.03 4.62 0.90
N ILE A 76 -1.41 3.58 1.66
CA ILE A 76 -2.76 3.42 2.21
C ILE A 76 -2.78 3.67 3.71
N ILE A 77 -3.70 4.52 4.17
CA ILE A 77 -4.01 4.69 5.58
C ILE A 77 -5.50 4.48 5.79
N VAL A 78 -5.86 3.47 6.57
CA VAL A 78 -7.25 3.20 6.96
C VAL A 78 -7.49 3.76 8.35
N HIS A 79 -8.46 4.65 8.49
CA HIS A 79 -8.85 5.23 9.76
C HIS A 79 -10.37 5.38 9.84
N ASN A 80 -10.98 4.68 10.79
CA ASN A 80 -12.44 4.63 10.97
C ASN A 80 -13.18 4.27 9.67
N ASP A 81 -14.02 5.17 9.19
CA ASP A 81 -14.80 5.08 7.97
C ASP A 81 -14.07 5.62 6.72
N LYS A 82 -12.81 6.02 6.85
CA LYS A 82 -12.01 6.65 5.79
C LYS A 82 -10.82 5.80 5.37
N VAL A 83 -10.51 5.87 4.07
CA VAL A 83 -9.29 5.34 3.48
C VAL A 83 -8.58 6.47 2.75
N PHE A 84 -7.43 6.87 3.24
CA PHE A 84 -6.58 7.86 2.60
C PHE A 84 -5.59 7.16 1.70
N ILE A 85 -5.47 7.60 0.45
CA ILE A 85 -4.61 6.99 -0.57
C ILE A 85 -3.70 8.06 -1.14
N GLY A 86 -2.38 7.88 -0.95
CA GLY A 86 -1.37 8.65 -1.66
C GLY A 86 -1.33 8.24 -3.13
N THR A 87 -1.34 9.20 -4.04
CA THR A 87 -1.29 8.94 -5.48
C THR A 87 -0.35 9.92 -6.17
N TYR A 88 0.08 9.57 -7.37
CA TYR A 88 0.89 10.43 -8.23
C TYR A 88 0.07 10.95 -9.41
N SER A 89 0.51 12.07 -10.00
CA SER A 89 0.09 12.47 -11.34
C SER A 89 1.02 11.84 -12.39
N GLU A 90 0.52 11.60 -13.59
CA GLU A 90 1.29 11.01 -14.68
C GLU A 90 2.52 11.84 -15.06
N GLU A 91 2.47 13.14 -14.85
CA GLU A 91 3.58 14.07 -15.11
C GLU A 91 4.76 13.87 -14.14
N ASP A 92 4.49 13.41 -12.92
CA ASP A 92 5.51 13.15 -11.89
C ASP A 92 6.15 11.78 -12.02
N TYR A 93 5.51 10.86 -12.75
CA TYR A 93 5.96 9.49 -13.00
C TYR A 93 6.55 9.42 -14.42
N PRO A 94 7.78 9.09 -14.68
CA PRO A 94 8.74 8.26 -13.97
C PRO A 94 9.88 9.00 -13.26
N SER A 95 9.93 10.32 -13.28
CA SER A 95 11.10 11.04 -12.80
C SER A 95 11.16 11.23 -11.27
N LEU A 96 9.99 11.30 -10.61
CA LEU A 96 9.86 11.51 -9.16
C LEU A 96 8.67 10.71 -8.63
N ILE A 97 8.92 9.46 -8.25
CA ILE A 97 7.89 8.58 -7.68
C ILE A 97 7.67 8.99 -6.23
N THR A 98 6.65 9.82 -5.98
CA THR A 98 6.26 10.25 -4.63
C THR A 98 5.23 9.30 -4.00
N ALA A 99 4.31 8.77 -4.81
CA ALA A 99 3.39 7.70 -4.47
C ALA A 99 3.29 6.75 -5.67
N ARG A 100 3.16 5.45 -5.42
CA ARG A 100 3.17 4.42 -6.47
C ARG A 100 1.79 3.88 -6.80
N THR A 101 0.77 4.58 -6.34
CA THR A 101 -0.64 4.22 -6.59
C THR A 101 -1.19 5.09 -7.71
N ASN A 102 -1.68 4.46 -8.78
CA ASN A 102 -2.28 5.15 -9.91
C ASN A 102 -3.78 5.47 -9.70
N ASN A 103 -4.33 6.38 -10.51
CA ASN A 103 -5.71 6.82 -10.38
C ASN A 103 -6.73 5.71 -10.68
N GLU A 104 -6.43 4.79 -11.60
CA GLU A 104 -7.30 3.65 -11.93
C GLU A 104 -7.52 2.75 -10.69
N SER A 105 -6.51 2.62 -9.84
CA SER A 105 -6.61 1.89 -8.58
C SER A 105 -7.59 2.55 -7.63
N ILE A 106 -7.58 3.88 -7.54
CA ILE A 106 -8.51 4.64 -6.70
C ILE A 106 -9.95 4.46 -7.16
N ASP A 107 -10.18 4.59 -8.47
CA ASP A 107 -11.52 4.45 -9.06
C ASP A 107 -12.06 3.02 -8.90
N TYR A 108 -11.19 2.03 -8.99
CA TYR A 108 -11.58 0.64 -8.73
C TYR A 108 -11.95 0.43 -7.26
N LEU A 109 -11.13 0.90 -6.32
CA LEU A 109 -11.41 0.77 -4.89
C LEU A 109 -12.71 1.47 -4.49
N LYS A 110 -13.02 2.65 -5.05
CA LYS A 110 -14.30 3.35 -4.84
C LYS A 110 -15.50 2.53 -5.28
N ARG A 111 -15.36 1.68 -6.31
CA ARG A 111 -16.45 0.83 -6.80
C ARG A 111 -16.71 -0.40 -5.93
N ILE A 112 -15.65 -0.96 -5.34
CA ILE A 112 -15.77 -2.23 -4.58
C ILE A 112 -15.87 -2.02 -3.08
N ILE A 113 -15.46 -0.86 -2.56
CA ILE A 113 -15.51 -0.53 -1.13
C ILE A 113 -16.66 0.45 -0.89
N ASN A 114 -17.81 -0.08 -0.44
CA ASN A 114 -19.03 0.72 -0.26
C ASN A 114 -19.21 1.25 1.16
N ASN A 115 -18.44 0.77 2.12
CA ASN A 115 -18.62 1.06 3.54
C ASN A 115 -17.56 2.03 4.11
N LYS A 116 -16.74 2.62 3.24
CA LYS A 116 -15.74 3.61 3.60
C LYS A 116 -15.64 4.72 2.55
N GLU A 117 -15.34 5.91 3.02
CA GLU A 117 -15.00 7.05 2.17
C GLU A 117 -13.56 6.94 1.69
N ILE A 118 -13.33 6.97 0.38
CA ILE A 118 -11.99 6.95 -0.21
C ILE A 118 -11.56 8.36 -0.56
N ILE A 119 -10.48 8.81 0.06
CA ILE A 119 -9.89 10.14 -0.10
C ILE A 119 -8.52 9.99 -0.76
N SER A 120 -8.39 10.48 -1.98
CA SER A 120 -7.11 10.54 -2.68
C SER A 120 -6.32 11.78 -2.29
N MET A 121 -5.03 11.61 -2.06
CA MET A 121 -4.09 12.68 -1.74
C MET A 121 -3.02 12.73 -2.82
N PHE A 122 -2.94 13.84 -3.56
CA PHE A 122 -1.89 14.07 -4.54
C PHE A 122 -0.68 14.68 -3.85
N PHE A 123 0.46 14.04 -3.98
CA PHE A 123 1.74 14.60 -3.60
C PHE A 123 2.44 15.14 -4.84
N SER A 124 2.27 16.42 -5.11
CA SER A 124 3.08 17.11 -6.11
C SER A 124 4.33 17.67 -5.45
N LEU A 125 5.49 17.54 -6.11
CA LEU A 125 6.77 18.09 -5.65
C LEU A 125 6.70 19.62 -5.45
N ILE A 126 5.84 20.30 -6.19
CA ILE A 126 5.58 21.75 -6.06
C ILE A 126 5.11 22.10 -4.64
N PHE A 127 4.35 21.21 -3.98
CA PHE A 127 3.91 21.43 -2.60
C PHE A 127 5.04 21.30 -1.58
N LEU A 128 5.98 20.39 -1.79
CA LEU A 128 7.15 20.20 -0.92
C LEU A 128 8.14 21.36 -1.00
N ILE A 129 8.36 21.91 -2.19
CA ILE A 129 9.25 23.07 -2.39
C ILE A 129 8.67 24.32 -1.71
N ASN A 130 7.36 24.53 -1.81
CA ASN A 130 6.69 25.66 -1.15
C ASN A 130 6.59 25.51 0.37
N PHE A 131 6.63 24.28 0.91
CA PHE A 131 6.66 24.05 2.35
C PHE A 131 8.04 24.36 2.93
N HIS A 132 9.10 24.02 2.19
CA HIS A 132 10.49 24.30 2.62
C HIS A 132 10.84 25.79 2.61
N SER A 133 10.28 26.56 1.65
CA SER A 133 10.52 28.00 1.54
C SER A 133 9.76 28.85 2.58
N ARG A 134 8.85 28.28 3.36
CA ARG A 134 8.11 29.00 4.43
C ARG A 134 8.66 28.78 5.84
N PHE A 135 9.67 27.92 5.98
CA PHE A 135 10.29 27.59 7.27
C PHE A 135 11.80 27.82 7.31
N CYS A 136 12.40 28.50 6.30
CA CYS A 136 13.76 29.01 6.33
C CYS A 136 13.76 30.53 6.49
#